data_996ee63931649a00a5edf7cf931f6f54
#
_entry.id   996ee63931649a00a5edf7cf931f6f54
#
_cell.length_a   1.000
_cell.length_b   1.000
_cell.length_c   1.000
_cell.angle_alpha   90.00
_cell.angle_beta   90.00
_cell.angle_gamma   90.00
#
_symmetry.space_group_name_H-M   'P 1'
#
loop_
_entity.id
_entity.type
_entity.pdbx_description
1 polymer ?
#
loop_
_entity_poly.entity_id
_entity_poly.type
_entity_poly.pdbx_seq_one_letter_code
_entity_poly.pdbx_strand_id
1 'polypeptide(L)'
;ITGLTVSDVKGFGRQKGTTELYRGHEYKTDFLPKLKIEVALKDSQVNEVIDAISKVANTGKIGDGKIFVYDLEKVTRIRTGEIDEEAI
;
A
#
# COMPACT_ATOMS: atom_id res chain seq x y z
N ILE A 1 -1.89 8.45 -13.45
CA ILE A 1 -2.52 7.21 -12.99
C ILE A 1 -3.87 7.05 -13.60
N THR A 2 -4.11 5.91 -14.21
CA THR A 2 -5.39 5.68 -14.84
C THR A 2 -6.31 4.82 -13.97
N GLY A 3 -5.81 4.25 -12.92
CA GLY A 3 -6.64 3.48 -12.01
C GLY A 3 -5.85 2.97 -10.85
N LEU A 4 -6.56 2.56 -9.82
CA LEU A 4 -5.91 1.94 -8.68
C LEU A 4 -6.89 1.01 -8.00
N THR A 5 -6.39 0.14 -7.18
CA THR A 5 -7.20 -0.79 -6.42
C THR A 5 -6.96 -0.57 -4.94
N VAL A 6 -8.03 -0.57 -4.18
CA VAL A 6 -7.94 -0.38 -2.74
C VAL A 6 -8.52 -1.60 -2.05
N SER A 7 -7.83 -2.11 -1.07
CA SER A 7 -8.29 -3.24 -0.28
C SER A 7 -8.21 -2.91 1.19
N ASP A 8 -9.18 -3.38 1.94
CA ASP A 8 -9.11 -3.30 3.39
C ASP A 8 -8.33 -4.49 3.87
N VAL A 9 -7.33 -4.25 4.68
CA VAL A 9 -6.50 -5.32 5.22
C VAL A 9 -6.30 -5.09 6.70
N LYS A 10 -5.72 -6.05 7.38
CA LYS A 10 -5.38 -5.90 8.78
C LYS A 10 -3.88 -6.00 8.92
N GLY A 11 -3.31 -5.11 9.66
CA GLY A 11 -1.87 -5.10 9.87
C GLY A 11 -1.52 -5.30 11.32
N PHE A 12 -0.41 -5.94 11.54
CA PHE A 12 0.11 -6.12 12.87
C PHE A 12 1.47 -5.45 12.90
N GLY A 13 1.70 -4.63 13.88
CA GLY A 13 2.96 -3.96 13.93
C GLY A 13 3.10 -3.04 15.11
N ARG A 14 4.02 -2.12 15.01
CA ARG A 14 4.32 -1.32 16.12
C ARG A 14 3.28 -0.45 16.63
N GLN A 15 2.37 -0.05 15.81
CA GLN A 15 1.41 0.83 16.29
C GLN A 15 0.58 0.30 17.32
N LYS A 16 0.53 -1.03 17.50
CA LYS A 16 -0.32 -1.53 18.40
C LYS A 16 0.16 -1.29 19.71
N GLY A 17 1.30 -0.95 19.82
CA GLY A 17 1.78 -0.86 21.08
C GLY A 17 1.07 -0.03 21.97
N THR A 18 0.21 0.66 21.56
CA THR A 18 -0.36 1.46 22.40
C THR A 18 -1.23 0.86 23.24
N THR A 19 -1.75 -0.11 22.98
CA THR A 19 -2.70 -0.52 23.70
C THR A 19 -2.50 -1.36 24.60
N GLU A 20 -2.01 -1.95 24.45
CA GLU A 20 -1.99 -2.85 25.15
C GLU A 20 -1.39 -2.96 26.20
N LEU A 21 -0.98 -2.45 26.71
CA LEU A 21 -0.36 -2.60 27.70
C LEU A 21 -1.01 -2.93 28.82
N TYR A 22 -1.97 -2.97 29.06
CA TYR A 22 -2.56 -3.21 30.10
C TYR A 22 -2.63 -4.38 30.46
N ARG A 23 -2.56 -4.74 31.26
CA ARG A 23 -2.69 -5.83 31.72
C ARG A 23 -2.20 -6.76 31.02
N GLY A 24 -1.55 -6.63 30.50
CA GLY A 24 -1.00 -7.49 29.87
C GLY A 24 -1.51 -8.52 29.26
N HIS A 25 -2.21 -8.84 29.04
CA HIS A 25 -2.50 -9.89 28.45
C HIS A 25 -3.25 -9.74 27.41
N GLU A 26 -3.54 -9.27 27.16
CA GLU A 26 -4.16 -9.27 26.23
C GLU A 26 -3.76 -9.03 25.14
N TYR A 27 -3.35 -8.76 24.86
CA TYR A 27 -2.98 -8.50 23.87
C TYR A 27 -2.89 -9.09 22.90
N LYS A 28 -3.05 -9.33 22.77
CA LYS A 28 -2.98 -9.96 22.05
C LYS A 28 -2.89 -9.54 20.86
N THR A 29 -2.83 -9.42 20.22
CA THR A 29 -2.75 -9.27 19.11
C THR A 29 -3.49 -8.54 18.49
N ASP A 30 -3.26 -7.65 18.24
CA ASP A 30 -4.10 -6.95 17.71
C ASP A 30 -3.77 -6.59 16.38
N PHE A 31 -4.59 -6.84 15.47
CA PHE A 31 -4.48 -6.42 14.11
C PHE A 31 -5.25 -5.13 13.94
N LEU A 32 -4.64 -4.17 13.29
CA LEU A 32 -5.27 -2.89 13.08
C LEU A 32 -5.74 -2.75 11.65
N PRO A 33 -6.84 -2.08 11.41
CA PRO A 33 -7.31 -1.87 10.05
C PRO A 33 -6.33 -1.00 9.28
N LYS A 34 -6.06 -1.37 8.05
CA LYS A 34 -5.18 -0.66 7.16
C LYS A 34 -5.73 -0.69 5.76
N LEU A 35 -5.25 0.19 4.93
CA LEU A 35 -5.59 0.14 3.51
C LEU A 35 -4.39 -0.29 2.72
N LYS A 36 -4.63 -1.14 1.75
CA LYS A 36 -3.61 -1.52 0.80
C LYS A 36 -4.01 -0.93 -0.53
N ILE A 37 -3.12 -0.17 -1.13
CA ILE A 37 -3.40 0.47 -2.42
C ILE A 37 -2.43 -0.10 -3.42
N GLU A 38 -2.94 -0.52 -4.57
CA GLU A 38 -2.14 -1.07 -5.63
C GLU A 38 -2.34 -0.27 -6.90
N VAL A 39 -1.24 0.06 -7.56
CA VAL A 39 -1.29 0.86 -8.75
C VAL A 39 -0.26 0.32 -9.72
N ALA A 40 -0.64 0.08 -10.95
CA ALA A 40 0.30 -0.31 -11.99
C ALA A 40 0.72 0.93 -12.75
N LEU A 41 2.01 1.11 -12.93
CA LEU A 41 2.56 2.31 -13.51
C LEU A 41 3.63 1.98 -14.54
N LYS A 42 3.88 2.91 -15.42
CA LYS A 42 5.05 2.83 -16.27
C LYS A 42 6.27 3.16 -15.42
N ASP A 43 7.41 2.61 -15.77
CA ASP A 43 8.63 2.87 -15.00
C ASP A 43 8.89 4.36 -14.83
N SER A 44 8.61 5.13 -15.84
CA SER A 44 8.87 6.56 -15.79
C SER A 44 8.01 7.31 -14.79
N GLN A 45 6.94 6.69 -14.31
CA GLN A 45 6.03 7.34 -13.38
C GLN A 45 6.28 6.98 -11.93
N VAL A 46 7.10 5.99 -11.67
CA VAL A 46 7.22 5.42 -10.34
C VAL A 46 7.68 6.44 -9.30
N ASN A 47 8.78 7.14 -9.58
CA ASN A 47 9.30 8.07 -8.60
C ASN A 47 8.38 9.24 -8.33
N GLU A 48 7.74 9.70 -9.34
CA GLU A 48 6.78 10.79 -9.22
C GLU A 48 5.60 10.40 -8.35
N VAL A 49 5.11 9.19 -8.52
CA VAL A 49 3.96 8.72 -7.75
C VAL A 49 4.38 8.44 -6.30
N ILE A 50 5.57 7.88 -6.08
CA ILE A 50 6.07 7.69 -4.73
C ILE A 50 6.13 9.03 -4.00
N ASP A 51 6.66 10.06 -4.65
CA ASP A 51 6.75 11.36 -4.03
C ASP A 51 5.39 11.94 -3.71
N ALA A 52 4.46 11.81 -4.61
CA ALA A 52 3.11 12.34 -4.39
C ALA A 52 2.42 11.66 -3.23
N ILE A 53 2.51 10.34 -3.15
CA ILE A 53 1.89 9.61 -2.06
C ILE A 53 2.58 9.94 -0.75
N SER A 54 3.89 10.01 -0.76
CA SER A 54 4.64 10.26 0.46
C SER A 54 4.31 11.62 1.05
N LYS A 55 4.14 12.61 0.21
CA LYS A 55 3.81 13.93 0.72
C LYS A 55 2.48 13.96 1.41
N VAL A 56 1.51 13.27 0.88
CA VAL A 56 0.17 13.28 1.44
C VAL A 56 0.09 12.37 2.67
N ALA A 57 0.74 11.25 2.63
CA ALA A 57 0.60 10.24 3.69
C ALA A 57 1.50 10.45 4.87
N ASN A 58 2.52 11.28 4.73
CA ASN A 58 3.50 11.44 5.79
C ASN A 58 2.95 12.29 6.93
N THR A 59 2.83 11.72 8.11
CA THR A 59 2.47 12.47 9.30
C THR A 59 3.63 12.53 10.27
N GLY A 60 4.69 11.78 9.99
CA GLY A 60 5.83 11.70 10.88
C GLY A 60 5.63 10.76 12.04
N LYS A 61 4.52 10.03 12.04
CA LYS A 61 4.21 9.14 13.14
C LYS A 61 4.21 7.69 12.71
N ILE A 62 4.34 6.82 13.68
CA ILE A 62 4.22 5.39 13.41
C ILE A 62 2.85 5.14 12.83
N GLY A 63 2.78 4.39 11.78
CA GLY A 63 1.52 4.07 11.14
C GLY A 63 1.35 4.67 9.78
N ASP A 64 2.28 5.53 9.36
CA ASP A 64 2.18 6.13 8.03
C ASP A 64 2.28 5.09 6.92
N GLY A 65 2.90 3.97 7.17
CA GLY A 65 2.94 2.91 6.19
C GLY A 65 4.20 2.85 5.37
N LYS A 66 4.15 2.04 4.36
CA LYS A 66 5.29 1.80 3.49
C LYS A 66 4.83 1.66 2.06
N ILE A 67 5.73 1.91 1.15
CA ILE A 67 5.48 1.71 -0.28
C ILE A 67 6.44 0.62 -0.73
N PHE A 68 5.91 -0.40 -1.37
CA PHE A 68 6.72 -1.45 -1.96
C PHE A 68 6.57 -1.36 -3.47
N VAL A 69 7.66 -1.49 -4.18
CA VAL A 69 7.64 -1.43 -5.64
C VAL A 69 8.05 -2.80 -6.17
N TYR A 70 7.22 -3.36 -7.02
CA TYR A 70 7.51 -4.64 -7.65
C TYR A 70 7.55 -4.48 -9.15
N ASP A 71 8.45 -5.21 -9.78
CA ASP A 71 8.44 -5.26 -11.23
C ASP A 71 7.30 -6.16 -11.67
N LEU A 72 6.52 -5.68 -12.61
CA LEU A 72 5.50 -6.51 -13.21
C LEU A 72 6.07 -7.12 -14.47
N GLU A 73 6.15 -8.43 -14.49
CA GLU A 73 6.71 -9.10 -15.62
C GLU A 73 5.84 -8.97 -16.84
N LYS A 74 4.55 -9.03 -16.67
CA LYS A 74 3.60 -8.92 -17.74
C LYS A 74 2.32 -8.28 -17.29
N VAL A 75 1.72 -7.50 -18.13
CA VAL A 75 0.40 -6.93 -17.89
C VAL A 75 -0.41 -7.18 -19.15
N THR A 76 -1.63 -7.63 -19.01
CA THR A 76 -2.53 -7.82 -20.15
C THR A 76 -3.89 -7.24 -19.80
N ARG A 77 -4.41 -6.38 -20.63
CA ARG A 77 -5.75 -5.88 -20.45
C ARG A 77 -6.72 -6.89 -21.07
N ILE A 78 -7.55 -7.46 -20.27
CA ILE A 78 -8.41 -8.55 -20.71
C ILE A 78 -9.33 -8.14 -21.84
N ARG A 79 -9.93 -6.96 -21.71
CA ARG A 79 -10.92 -6.53 -22.72
C ARG A 79 -10.31 -6.32 -24.10
N THR A 80 -9.10 -5.79 -24.17
CA THR A 80 -8.53 -5.40 -25.46
C THR A 80 -7.38 -6.28 -25.91
N GLY A 81 -6.80 -7.03 -25.02
CA GLY A 81 -5.61 -7.81 -25.34
C GLY A 81 -4.33 -7.02 -25.39
N GLU A 82 -4.40 -5.72 -25.08
CA GLU A 82 -3.19 -4.91 -25.04
C GLU A 82 -2.27 -5.40 -23.96
N ILE A 83 -0.96 -5.22 -24.14
CA ILE A 83 0.00 -5.73 -23.19
C ILE A 83 0.96 -4.66 -22.72
N ASP A 84 1.52 -4.91 -21.56
CA ASP A 84 2.59 -4.10 -20.97
C ASP A 84 2.19 -2.63 -20.84
N GLU A 85 2.98 -1.71 -21.32
CA GLU A 85 2.67 -0.30 -21.11
C GLU A 85 1.34 0.13 -21.69
N GLU A 86 0.93 -0.50 -22.75
CA GLU A 86 -0.36 -0.15 -23.34
C GLU A 86 -1.52 -0.70 -22.53
N ALA A 87 -1.26 -1.66 -21.70
CA ALA A 87 -2.30 -2.25 -20.86
C ALA A 87 -2.49 -1.49 -19.55
N ILE A 88 -1.62 -0.58 -19.26
CA ILE A 88 -1.69 0.16 -18.00
C ILE A 88 -2.58 1.41 -18.08
#